data_f2e4ac853530fe9dffd7f35e11f7d5cd
#
_entry.id   f2e4ac853530fe9dffd7f35e11f7d5cd
#
_cell.length_a   1.000
_cell.length_b   1.000
_cell.length_c   1.000
_cell.angle_alpha   90.00
_cell.angle_beta   90.00
_cell.angle_gamma   90.00
#
_symmetry.space_group_name_H-M   'P 1'
#
loop_
_entity.id
_entity.type
_entity.pdbx_description
1 polymer ?
#
loop_
_entity_poly.entity_id
_entity_poly.type
_entity_poly.pdbx_seq_one_letter_code
_entity_poly.pdbx_strand_id
1 'polypeptide(L)'
;MLRTDLLTVAAWASVAAAVALWLADGGAAGISSPSAAVTAAGIVAGLVGMDLVLLMLLLAARIPPIDRTIGHDRALEFHRMLGKPSLYLLLAHGLLIAVGYGMAEGLDPISESVALWVLVPDMWLAFVSLGLFIAVVVTSLVAVRRRFPYEFWYAVHLLTYVAVGTSIPHQFSVGGLFAEGTWQRWYWLSICTVTGAALLYFRFVQPLAATSRHRLTVSRVERIAPGVVNIEMTGLQLHRLTGNGGRFFVWRFLGRGLWWHSHPFSLSAEPLAAGPDGAGTLRITVRNLGRGSAQLARLRPGTKVAVEGPYGLFGTAARSRDKVVLIGAGIGITPLRALLETTPFAHGDATVMLRGSTEQELYLSDELLEICRRRGVRLFHLIGPRARWDSRSWLPADAVRSGYNLAAYAPDIADADVFICGPSRWAGNVIAEARTAGARPEQIHHERFDW
;
A
#
# COMPACT_ATOMS: atom_id res chain seq x y z
N MET A 1 -10.85 1.86 -15.65
CA MET A 1 -11.86 0.84 -15.37
C MET A 1 -11.40 -0.54 -15.83
N LEU A 2 -11.11 -0.79 -17.10
CA LEU A 2 -10.77 -2.14 -17.62
C LEU A 2 -9.65 -2.88 -16.86
N ARG A 3 -8.56 -2.20 -16.46
CA ARG A 3 -7.43 -2.85 -15.77
C ARG A 3 -7.74 -3.25 -14.32
N THR A 4 -8.55 -2.44 -13.63
CA THR A 4 -9.02 -2.77 -12.27
C THR A 4 -9.99 -3.94 -12.31
N ASP A 5 -10.87 -3.96 -13.32
CA ASP A 5 -11.84 -5.03 -13.51
C ASP A 5 -11.13 -6.36 -13.81
N LEU A 6 -10.06 -6.33 -14.63
CA LEU A 6 -9.24 -7.51 -14.92
C LEU A 6 -8.59 -8.12 -13.67
N LEU A 7 -8.05 -7.31 -12.76
CA LEU A 7 -7.49 -7.81 -11.51
C LEU A 7 -8.55 -8.40 -10.58
N THR A 8 -9.72 -7.77 -10.52
CA THR A 8 -10.86 -8.30 -9.75
C THR A 8 -11.33 -9.63 -10.33
N VAL A 9 -11.48 -9.72 -11.66
CA VAL A 9 -11.81 -10.97 -12.35
C VAL A 9 -10.75 -12.05 -12.12
N ALA A 10 -9.46 -11.70 -12.19
CA ALA A 10 -8.38 -12.65 -11.93
C ALA A 10 -8.42 -13.19 -10.48
N ALA A 11 -8.72 -12.35 -9.49
CA ALA A 11 -8.86 -12.77 -8.10
C ALA A 11 -10.06 -13.73 -7.91
N TRP A 12 -11.23 -13.41 -8.50
CA TRP A 12 -12.37 -14.31 -8.47
C TRP A 12 -12.14 -15.60 -9.25
N ALA A 13 -11.43 -15.53 -10.37
CA ALA A 13 -11.04 -16.72 -11.14
C ALA A 13 -10.11 -17.65 -10.33
N SER A 14 -9.19 -17.09 -9.53
CA SER A 14 -8.33 -17.87 -8.61
C SER A 14 -9.16 -18.63 -7.59
N VAL A 15 -10.09 -17.94 -6.91
CA VAL A 15 -11.02 -18.57 -5.96
C VAL A 15 -11.87 -19.65 -6.61
N ALA A 16 -12.42 -19.36 -7.80
CA ALA A 16 -13.19 -20.36 -8.56
C ALA A 16 -12.34 -21.55 -8.98
N ALA A 17 -11.08 -21.34 -9.38
CA ALA A 17 -10.14 -22.41 -9.70
C ALA A 17 -9.84 -23.28 -8.48
N ALA A 18 -9.65 -22.71 -7.29
CA ALA A 18 -9.45 -23.47 -6.06
C ALA A 18 -10.61 -24.44 -5.78
N VAL A 19 -11.86 -24.00 -5.97
CA VAL A 19 -13.05 -24.89 -5.88
C VAL A 19 -13.09 -25.89 -7.02
N ALA A 20 -12.76 -25.48 -8.24
CA ALA A 20 -12.76 -26.35 -9.42
C ALA A 20 -11.73 -27.51 -9.29
N LEU A 21 -10.60 -27.32 -8.60
CA LEU A 21 -9.66 -28.41 -8.32
C LEU A 21 -10.33 -29.55 -7.56
N TRP A 22 -11.09 -29.22 -6.53
CA TRP A 22 -11.82 -30.21 -5.73
C TRP A 22 -12.94 -30.88 -6.53
N LEU A 23 -13.68 -30.14 -7.35
CA LEU A 23 -14.71 -30.69 -8.23
C LEU A 23 -14.12 -31.63 -9.27
N ALA A 24 -12.98 -31.28 -9.87
CA ALA A 24 -12.30 -32.09 -10.88
C ALA A 24 -11.71 -33.38 -10.32
N ASP A 25 -11.44 -33.44 -9.02
CA ASP A 25 -11.01 -34.64 -8.30
C ASP A 25 -12.20 -35.58 -7.92
N GLY A 26 -13.40 -35.26 -8.39
CA GLY A 26 -14.60 -36.03 -8.05
C GLY A 26 -15.16 -35.75 -6.68
N GLY A 27 -14.74 -34.62 -6.02
CA GLY A 27 -15.14 -34.29 -4.67
C GLY A 27 -16.64 -34.23 -4.44
N ALA A 28 -17.43 -33.75 -5.40
CA ALA A 28 -18.90 -33.75 -5.32
C ALA A 28 -19.49 -35.17 -5.37
N ALA A 29 -18.93 -36.07 -6.15
CA ALA A 29 -19.36 -37.47 -6.24
C ALA A 29 -19.02 -38.27 -4.96
N GLY A 30 -18.01 -37.82 -4.20
CA GLY A 30 -17.61 -38.42 -2.93
C GLY A 30 -18.58 -38.13 -1.76
N ILE A 31 -19.56 -37.25 -1.93
CA ILE A 31 -20.54 -36.91 -0.88
C ILE A 31 -21.61 -38.00 -0.78
N SER A 32 -21.32 -39.04 -0.03
CA SER A 32 -22.22 -40.19 0.16
C SER A 32 -22.86 -40.26 1.55
N SER A 33 -22.45 -39.42 2.49
CA SER A 33 -22.91 -39.39 3.86
C SER A 33 -22.90 -37.98 4.45
N PRO A 34 -23.59 -37.70 5.58
CA PRO A 34 -23.51 -36.44 6.28
C PRO A 34 -22.07 -36.08 6.70
N SER A 35 -21.27 -37.06 7.17
CA SER A 35 -19.86 -36.84 7.54
C SER A 35 -19.03 -36.41 6.31
N ALA A 36 -19.21 -37.09 5.16
CA ALA A 36 -18.56 -36.74 3.93
C ALA A 36 -18.93 -35.32 3.44
N ALA A 37 -20.19 -34.91 3.62
CA ALA A 37 -20.63 -33.54 3.28
C ALA A 37 -19.94 -32.49 4.16
N VAL A 38 -19.82 -32.71 5.47
CA VAL A 38 -19.13 -31.83 6.40
C VAL A 38 -17.63 -31.75 6.05
N THR A 39 -16.99 -32.89 5.81
CA THR A 39 -15.58 -32.96 5.38
C THR A 39 -15.36 -32.20 4.08
N ALA A 40 -16.23 -32.38 3.08
CA ALA A 40 -16.18 -31.68 1.80
C ALA A 40 -16.27 -30.16 1.96
N ALA A 41 -17.18 -29.68 2.80
CA ALA A 41 -17.29 -28.25 3.13
C ALA A 41 -16.02 -27.75 3.82
N GLY A 42 -15.42 -28.55 4.70
CA GLY A 42 -14.13 -28.25 5.32
C GLY A 42 -12.98 -28.13 4.31
N ILE A 43 -12.88 -29.06 3.37
CA ILE A 43 -11.86 -29.03 2.31
C ILE A 43 -12.00 -27.76 1.46
N VAL A 44 -13.22 -27.46 0.99
CA VAL A 44 -13.47 -26.25 0.18
C VAL A 44 -13.13 -24.98 0.95
N ALA A 45 -13.50 -24.91 2.24
CA ALA A 45 -13.16 -23.78 3.11
C ALA A 45 -11.64 -23.60 3.24
N GLY A 46 -10.88 -24.69 3.35
CA GLY A 46 -9.42 -24.66 3.40
C GLY A 46 -8.79 -24.18 2.10
N LEU A 47 -9.26 -24.69 0.96
CA LEU A 47 -8.78 -24.30 -0.36
C LEU A 47 -9.01 -22.80 -0.63
N VAL A 48 -10.24 -22.33 -0.43
CA VAL A 48 -10.58 -20.92 -0.64
C VAL A 48 -9.88 -20.03 0.39
N GLY A 49 -9.83 -20.45 1.66
CA GLY A 49 -9.14 -19.71 2.71
C GLY A 49 -7.66 -19.50 2.42
N MET A 50 -6.97 -20.55 1.96
CA MET A 50 -5.55 -20.48 1.60
C MET A 50 -5.32 -19.68 0.31
N ASP A 51 -6.16 -19.84 -0.71
CA ASP A 51 -6.08 -19.02 -1.93
C ASP A 51 -6.21 -17.51 -1.62
N LEU A 52 -7.15 -17.12 -0.76
CA LEU A 52 -7.27 -15.74 -0.29
C LEU A 52 -6.02 -15.28 0.47
N VAL A 53 -5.37 -16.13 1.25
CA VAL A 53 -4.09 -15.80 1.90
C VAL A 53 -3.00 -15.56 0.86
N LEU A 54 -2.88 -16.40 -0.17
CA LEU A 54 -1.91 -16.21 -1.26
C LEU A 54 -2.17 -14.90 -2.01
N LEU A 55 -3.44 -14.59 -2.32
CA LEU A 55 -3.82 -13.30 -2.91
C LEU A 55 -3.43 -12.12 -2.02
N MET A 56 -3.65 -12.21 -0.71
CA MET A 56 -3.23 -11.18 0.24
C MET A 56 -1.72 -10.97 0.25
N LEU A 57 -0.95 -12.04 0.14
CA LEU A 57 0.51 -11.97 0.06
C LEU A 57 0.96 -11.27 -1.23
N LEU A 58 0.33 -11.57 -2.38
CA LEU A 58 0.61 -10.89 -3.64
C LEU A 58 0.28 -9.39 -3.58
N LEU A 59 -0.85 -9.01 -2.96
CA LEU A 59 -1.22 -7.61 -2.75
C LEU A 59 -0.21 -6.86 -1.87
N ALA A 60 0.37 -7.56 -0.87
CA ALA A 60 1.39 -7.00 0.02
C ALA A 60 2.80 -7.02 -0.59
N ALA A 61 3.04 -7.79 -1.64
CA ALA A 61 4.37 -7.99 -2.25
C ALA A 61 4.88 -6.75 -3.02
N ARG A 62 4.04 -5.73 -3.25
CA ARG A 62 4.40 -4.51 -3.99
C ARG A 62 4.81 -4.79 -5.44
N ILE A 63 4.07 -5.65 -6.10
CA ILE A 63 4.30 -6.05 -7.49
C ILE A 63 3.99 -4.86 -8.40
N PRO A 64 4.96 -4.35 -9.20
CA PRO A 64 4.76 -3.12 -9.98
C PRO A 64 3.55 -3.13 -10.93
N PRO A 65 3.21 -4.19 -11.65
CA PRO A 65 1.97 -4.28 -12.42
C PRO A 65 0.71 -4.07 -11.57
N ILE A 66 0.64 -4.62 -10.36
CA ILE A 66 -0.50 -4.44 -9.45
C ILE A 66 -0.55 -2.99 -8.97
N ASP A 67 0.58 -2.46 -8.47
CA ASP A 67 0.67 -1.09 -7.99
C ASP A 67 0.35 -0.05 -9.07
N ARG A 68 0.77 -0.28 -10.32
CA ARG A 68 0.47 0.61 -11.46
C ARG A 68 -0.99 0.55 -11.92
N THR A 69 -1.70 -0.50 -11.54
CA THR A 69 -3.09 -0.73 -11.99
C THR A 69 -4.10 -0.22 -10.98
N ILE A 70 -3.98 -0.62 -9.71
CA ILE A 70 -4.93 -0.27 -8.65
C ILE A 70 -4.38 0.74 -7.64
N GLY A 71 -3.06 0.94 -7.60
CA GLY A 71 -2.37 1.75 -6.60
C GLY A 71 -2.09 0.98 -5.32
N HIS A 72 -0.99 1.33 -4.66
CA HIS A 72 -0.56 0.65 -3.44
C HIS A 72 -1.58 0.74 -2.30
N ASP A 73 -2.21 1.90 -2.14
CA ASP A 73 -3.21 2.14 -1.09
C ASP A 73 -4.43 1.24 -1.23
N ARG A 74 -4.95 1.09 -2.45
CA ARG A 74 -6.06 0.17 -2.73
C ARG A 74 -5.66 -1.28 -2.55
N ALA A 75 -4.45 -1.67 -2.97
CA ALA A 75 -3.94 -3.02 -2.73
C ALA A 75 -3.90 -3.36 -1.24
N LEU A 76 -3.43 -2.44 -0.39
CA LEU A 76 -3.43 -2.60 1.06
C LEU A 76 -4.84 -2.57 1.67
N GLU A 77 -5.78 -1.81 1.09
CA GLU A 77 -7.18 -1.81 1.51
C GLU A 77 -7.83 -3.19 1.24
N PHE A 78 -7.64 -3.75 0.04
CA PHE A 78 -8.08 -5.12 -0.28
C PHE A 78 -7.43 -6.15 0.61
N HIS A 79 -6.12 -6.08 0.86
CA HIS A 79 -5.43 -6.94 1.81
C HIS A 79 -6.11 -6.92 3.20
N ARG A 80 -6.46 -5.74 3.72
CA ARG A 80 -7.15 -5.62 5.02
C ARG A 80 -8.57 -6.19 4.99
N MET A 81 -9.29 -6.04 3.88
CA MET A 81 -10.64 -6.57 3.73
C MET A 81 -10.66 -8.10 3.70
N LEU A 82 -9.67 -8.73 3.09
CA LEU A 82 -9.58 -10.19 2.96
C LEU A 82 -9.12 -10.89 4.26
N GLY A 83 -8.46 -10.19 5.19
CA GLY A 83 -7.87 -10.81 6.38
C GLY A 83 -8.86 -11.55 7.27
N LYS A 84 -10.04 -10.98 7.54
CA LYS A 84 -11.07 -11.64 8.34
C LYS A 84 -11.74 -12.82 7.62
N PRO A 85 -12.22 -12.67 6.37
CA PRO A 85 -12.76 -13.80 5.60
C PRO A 85 -11.79 -14.98 5.51
N SER A 86 -10.53 -14.74 5.23
CA SER A 86 -9.51 -15.80 5.16
C SER A 86 -9.40 -16.56 6.49
N LEU A 87 -9.30 -15.84 7.61
CA LEU A 87 -9.24 -16.49 8.92
C LEU A 87 -10.50 -17.30 9.24
N TYR A 88 -11.69 -16.74 8.97
CA TYR A 88 -12.95 -17.45 9.23
C TYR A 88 -13.06 -18.73 8.40
N LEU A 89 -12.61 -18.72 7.15
CA LEU A 89 -12.56 -19.90 6.30
C LEU A 89 -11.56 -20.95 6.82
N LEU A 90 -10.37 -20.52 7.28
CA LEU A 90 -9.39 -21.45 7.87
C LEU A 90 -9.84 -22.03 9.20
N LEU A 91 -10.53 -21.25 10.03
CA LEU A 91 -11.16 -21.75 11.27
C LEU A 91 -12.29 -22.75 10.95
N ALA A 92 -13.14 -22.42 9.97
CA ALA A 92 -14.18 -23.31 9.50
C ALA A 92 -13.60 -24.59 8.92
N HIS A 93 -12.49 -24.51 8.14
CA HIS A 93 -11.76 -25.68 7.66
C HIS A 93 -11.36 -26.61 8.82
N GLY A 94 -10.61 -26.11 9.79
CA GLY A 94 -10.15 -26.94 10.91
C GLY A 94 -11.32 -27.56 11.69
N LEU A 95 -12.36 -26.77 11.99
CA LEU A 95 -13.54 -27.26 12.71
C LEU A 95 -14.31 -28.31 11.91
N LEU A 96 -14.61 -28.04 10.62
CA LEU A 96 -15.40 -28.95 9.79
C LEU A 96 -14.66 -30.27 9.49
N ILE A 97 -13.33 -30.21 9.35
CA ILE A 97 -12.52 -31.44 9.21
C ILE A 97 -12.58 -32.27 10.48
N ALA A 98 -12.40 -31.66 11.67
CA ALA A 98 -12.49 -32.40 12.95
C ALA A 98 -13.88 -32.96 13.19
N VAL A 99 -14.93 -32.21 12.87
CA VAL A 99 -16.32 -32.70 12.98
C VAL A 99 -16.60 -33.82 11.97
N GLY A 100 -16.23 -33.63 10.70
CA GLY A 100 -16.52 -34.58 9.63
C GLY A 100 -15.83 -35.94 9.82
N TYR A 101 -14.55 -35.94 10.20
CA TYR A 101 -13.81 -37.16 10.50
C TYR A 101 -14.28 -37.78 11.81
N GLY A 102 -14.51 -37.00 12.87
CA GLY A 102 -15.06 -37.49 14.11
C GLY A 102 -16.44 -38.16 13.95
N MET A 103 -17.31 -37.58 13.09
CA MET A 103 -18.60 -38.24 12.72
C MET A 103 -18.42 -39.57 11.98
N ALA A 104 -17.37 -39.69 11.17
CA ALA A 104 -17.08 -40.93 10.44
C ALA A 104 -16.51 -42.01 11.36
N GLU A 105 -15.70 -41.64 12.35
CA GLU A 105 -15.01 -42.55 13.26
C GLU A 105 -15.74 -42.76 14.61
N GLY A 106 -16.82 -42.00 14.84
CA GLY A 106 -17.58 -42.05 16.11
C GLY A 106 -16.89 -41.36 17.28
N LEU A 107 -16.02 -40.39 16.97
CA LEU A 107 -15.28 -39.58 17.94
C LEU A 107 -15.91 -38.18 18.07
N ASP A 108 -15.74 -37.56 19.24
CA ASP A 108 -16.04 -36.14 19.40
C ASP A 108 -14.98 -35.28 18.71
N PRO A 109 -15.26 -34.02 18.32
CA PRO A 109 -14.33 -33.19 17.55
C PRO A 109 -13.02 -32.87 18.28
N ILE A 110 -12.99 -32.90 19.61
CA ILE A 110 -11.78 -32.63 20.39
C ILE A 110 -10.87 -33.85 20.32
N SER A 111 -11.43 -35.04 20.58
CA SER A 111 -10.71 -36.32 20.49
C SER A 111 -10.17 -36.52 19.08
N GLU A 112 -10.96 -36.22 18.05
CA GLU A 112 -10.52 -36.25 16.66
C GLU A 112 -9.37 -35.27 16.38
N SER A 113 -9.45 -34.03 16.89
CA SER A 113 -8.36 -33.05 16.75
C SER A 113 -7.04 -33.52 17.38
N VAL A 114 -7.12 -34.24 18.52
CA VAL A 114 -5.95 -34.85 19.16
C VAL A 114 -5.41 -36.02 18.31
N ALA A 115 -6.29 -36.85 17.77
CA ALA A 115 -5.89 -37.92 16.85
C ALA A 115 -5.20 -37.39 15.61
N LEU A 116 -5.76 -36.36 14.99
CA LEU A 116 -5.14 -35.67 13.84
C LEU A 116 -3.75 -35.10 14.19
N TRP A 117 -3.61 -34.46 15.34
CA TRP A 117 -2.32 -33.91 15.80
C TRP A 117 -1.25 -34.99 15.97
N VAL A 118 -1.61 -36.13 16.56
CA VAL A 118 -0.64 -37.15 16.97
C VAL A 118 -0.36 -38.15 15.85
N LEU A 119 -1.38 -38.55 15.08
CA LEU A 119 -1.31 -39.68 14.18
C LEU A 119 -1.08 -39.28 12.71
N VAL A 120 -1.47 -38.07 12.32
CA VAL A 120 -1.37 -37.64 10.93
C VAL A 120 -0.06 -36.88 10.70
N PRO A 121 0.79 -37.30 9.73
CA PRO A 121 2.02 -36.61 9.42
C PRO A 121 1.80 -35.11 9.13
N ASP A 122 2.70 -34.26 9.65
CA ASP A 122 2.71 -32.81 9.43
C ASP A 122 1.48 -32.04 9.94
N MET A 123 0.46 -32.72 10.51
CA MET A 123 -0.76 -32.07 10.99
C MET A 123 -0.50 -31.11 12.15
N TRP A 124 0.47 -31.39 13.01
CA TRP A 124 0.86 -30.47 14.10
C TRP A 124 1.32 -29.11 13.55
N LEU A 125 1.94 -29.05 12.35
CA LEU A 125 2.30 -27.81 11.66
C LEU A 125 1.07 -27.02 11.22
N ALA A 126 -0.03 -27.69 10.83
CA ALA A 126 -1.31 -27.06 10.50
C ALA A 126 -1.91 -26.35 11.72
N PHE A 127 -1.89 -27.00 12.89
CA PHE A 127 -2.37 -26.40 14.15
C PHE A 127 -1.51 -25.20 14.57
N VAL A 128 -0.16 -25.30 14.44
CA VAL A 128 0.75 -24.17 14.67
C VAL A 128 0.44 -23.01 13.71
N SER A 129 0.25 -23.31 12.43
CA SER A 129 -0.14 -22.34 11.42
C SER A 129 -1.43 -21.61 11.80
N LEU A 130 -2.49 -22.35 12.16
CA LEU A 130 -3.77 -21.79 12.55
C LEU A 130 -3.64 -20.87 13.78
N GLY A 131 -2.89 -21.30 14.79
CA GLY A 131 -2.58 -20.49 15.98
C GLY A 131 -1.88 -19.18 15.63
N LEU A 132 -0.91 -19.23 14.70
CA LEU A 132 -0.22 -18.04 14.22
C LEU A 132 -1.15 -17.11 13.42
N PHE A 133 -2.01 -17.63 12.54
CA PHE A 133 -3.01 -16.82 11.84
C PHE A 133 -3.98 -16.13 12.80
N ILE A 134 -4.46 -16.84 13.83
CA ILE A 134 -5.28 -16.25 14.88
C ILE A 134 -4.54 -15.10 15.57
N ALA A 135 -3.30 -15.30 15.99
CA ALA A 135 -2.49 -14.27 16.65
C ALA A 135 -2.29 -13.04 15.78
N VAL A 136 -1.96 -13.24 14.49
CA VAL A 136 -1.77 -12.15 13.51
C VAL A 136 -3.05 -11.36 13.30
N VAL A 137 -4.18 -12.02 13.08
CA VAL A 137 -5.45 -11.32 12.81
C VAL A 137 -5.97 -10.63 14.06
N VAL A 138 -5.93 -11.28 15.23
CA VAL A 138 -6.36 -10.68 16.50
C VAL A 138 -5.56 -9.43 16.83
N THR A 139 -4.24 -9.49 16.70
CA THR A 139 -3.37 -8.30 16.94
C THR A 139 -3.56 -7.21 15.89
N SER A 140 -4.09 -7.54 14.71
CA SER A 140 -4.37 -6.58 13.62
C SER A 140 -5.76 -5.93 13.74
N LEU A 141 -6.65 -6.42 14.62
CA LEU A 141 -7.93 -5.77 14.91
C LEU A 141 -7.69 -4.36 15.47
N VAL A 142 -8.45 -3.36 14.99
CA VAL A 142 -8.27 -1.95 15.36
C VAL A 142 -8.25 -1.73 16.87
N ALA A 143 -9.13 -2.40 17.62
CA ALA A 143 -9.22 -2.29 19.07
C ALA A 143 -7.97 -2.81 19.81
N VAL A 144 -7.37 -3.89 19.29
CA VAL A 144 -6.16 -4.51 19.84
C VAL A 144 -4.91 -3.79 19.35
N ARG A 145 -4.86 -3.47 18.05
CA ARG A 145 -3.76 -2.78 17.39
C ARG A 145 -3.37 -1.47 18.10
N ARG A 146 -4.34 -0.70 18.56
CA ARG A 146 -4.10 0.58 19.27
C ARG A 146 -3.42 0.43 20.64
N ARG A 147 -3.38 -0.76 21.20
CA ARG A 147 -2.78 -1.05 22.53
C ARG A 147 -1.28 -1.34 22.45
N PHE A 148 -0.77 -1.65 21.25
CA PHE A 148 0.62 -2.05 21.06
C PHE A 148 1.42 -1.01 20.27
N PRO A 149 2.74 -0.87 20.51
CA PRO A 149 3.64 -0.14 19.63
C PRO A 149 3.60 -0.70 18.21
N TYR A 150 3.86 0.16 17.23
CA TYR A 150 3.86 -0.25 15.81
C TYR A 150 4.82 -1.42 15.55
N GLU A 151 5.99 -1.36 16.16
CA GLU A 151 7.06 -2.32 16.00
C GLU A 151 6.67 -3.71 16.47
N PHE A 152 6.00 -3.79 17.64
CA PHE A 152 5.48 -5.07 18.16
C PHE A 152 4.44 -5.66 17.21
N TRP A 153 3.46 -4.86 16.81
CA TRP A 153 2.45 -5.32 15.86
C TRP A 153 3.09 -5.78 14.55
N TYR A 154 4.06 -5.04 14.03
CA TYR A 154 4.73 -5.39 12.78
C TYR A 154 5.49 -6.71 12.90
N ALA A 155 6.20 -6.94 14.01
CA ALA A 155 6.89 -8.20 14.27
C ALA A 155 5.92 -9.39 14.32
N VAL A 156 4.78 -9.25 15.03
CA VAL A 156 3.74 -10.28 15.06
C VAL A 156 3.13 -10.48 13.67
N HIS A 157 2.89 -9.40 12.92
CA HIS A 157 2.34 -9.50 11.58
C HIS A 157 3.27 -10.24 10.60
N LEU A 158 4.59 -10.12 10.76
CA LEU A 158 5.55 -10.90 9.97
C LEU A 158 5.49 -12.40 10.22
N LEU A 159 4.94 -12.85 11.36
CA LEU A 159 4.69 -14.28 11.61
C LEU A 159 3.71 -14.90 10.61
N THR A 160 2.98 -14.09 9.83
CA THR A 160 2.19 -14.58 8.69
C THR A 160 3.02 -15.42 7.73
N TYR A 161 4.28 -15.05 7.49
CA TYR A 161 5.16 -15.83 6.60
C TYR A 161 5.48 -17.20 7.19
N VAL A 162 5.66 -17.28 8.51
CA VAL A 162 5.85 -18.54 9.23
C VAL A 162 4.56 -19.35 9.20
N ALA A 163 3.41 -18.72 9.43
CA ALA A 163 2.10 -19.36 9.38
C ALA A 163 1.85 -20.01 8.01
N VAL A 164 2.11 -19.27 6.91
CA VAL A 164 2.00 -19.81 5.56
C VAL A 164 2.98 -20.96 5.33
N GLY A 165 4.26 -20.79 5.71
CA GLY A 165 5.27 -21.84 5.56
C GLY A 165 4.91 -23.14 6.30
N THR A 166 4.41 -23.03 7.54
CA THR A 166 3.99 -24.20 8.35
C THR A 166 2.66 -24.79 7.88
N SER A 167 1.83 -24.04 7.12
CA SER A 167 0.59 -24.59 6.53
C SER A 167 0.83 -25.46 5.29
N ILE A 168 1.99 -25.34 4.62
CA ILE A 168 2.22 -26.03 3.35
C ILE A 168 2.38 -27.56 3.51
N PRO A 169 3.17 -28.10 4.46
CA PRO A 169 3.43 -29.53 4.52
C PRO A 169 2.17 -30.40 4.62
N HIS A 170 1.24 -30.09 5.53
CA HIS A 170 0.03 -30.88 5.71
C HIS A 170 -0.85 -30.92 4.46
N GLN A 171 -0.82 -29.89 3.60
CA GLN A 171 -1.61 -29.85 2.36
C GLN A 171 -1.17 -30.93 1.37
N PHE A 172 0.08 -31.39 1.43
CA PHE A 172 0.66 -32.37 0.52
C PHE A 172 0.85 -33.74 1.16
N SER A 173 0.91 -33.84 2.48
CA SER A 173 1.11 -35.12 3.20
C SER A 173 -0.19 -35.82 3.57
N VAL A 174 -1.33 -35.10 3.68
CA VAL A 174 -2.63 -35.71 4.02
C VAL A 174 -3.26 -36.46 2.85
N GLY A 175 -2.72 -36.40 1.66
CA GLY A 175 -3.17 -37.17 0.49
C GLY A 175 -4.36 -36.54 -0.23
N GLY A 176 -5.18 -37.37 -0.90
CA GLY A 176 -6.38 -36.94 -1.60
C GLY A 176 -6.08 -36.01 -2.79
N LEU A 177 -6.67 -34.85 -2.80
CA LEU A 177 -6.61 -33.85 -3.89
C LEU A 177 -5.19 -33.54 -4.39
N PHE A 178 -4.22 -33.49 -3.48
CA PHE A 178 -2.83 -33.17 -3.81
C PHE A 178 -1.90 -34.37 -3.72
N ALA A 179 -2.42 -35.58 -3.97
CA ALA A 179 -1.61 -36.79 -4.05
C ALA A 179 -0.51 -36.70 -5.11
N GLU A 180 0.52 -37.55 -4.99
CA GLU A 180 1.59 -37.61 -5.95
C GLU A 180 1.07 -38.01 -7.35
N GLY A 181 1.57 -37.32 -8.38
CA GLY A 181 1.18 -37.53 -9.75
C GLY A 181 -0.06 -36.79 -10.23
N THR A 182 -0.84 -36.14 -9.33
CA THR A 182 -2.02 -35.38 -9.74
C THR A 182 -1.64 -34.02 -10.35
N TRP A 183 -2.39 -33.57 -11.35
CA TRP A 183 -2.19 -32.24 -11.93
C TRP A 183 -2.59 -31.11 -10.95
N GLN A 184 -3.54 -31.38 -10.05
CA GLN A 184 -3.99 -30.49 -8.97
C GLN A 184 -2.82 -30.12 -8.03
N ARG A 185 -1.97 -31.10 -7.70
CA ARG A 185 -0.73 -30.90 -6.93
C ARG A 185 0.21 -29.91 -7.64
N TRP A 186 0.44 -30.09 -8.93
CA TRP A 186 1.32 -29.22 -9.70
C TRP A 186 0.77 -27.79 -9.82
N TYR A 187 -0.53 -27.65 -10.03
CA TYR A 187 -1.18 -26.35 -10.02
C TYR A 187 -0.98 -25.65 -8.68
N TRP A 188 -1.27 -26.32 -7.57
CA TRP A 188 -1.18 -25.74 -6.22
C TRP A 188 0.25 -25.38 -5.83
N LEU A 189 1.22 -26.26 -6.12
CA LEU A 189 2.63 -25.98 -5.96
C LEU A 189 3.07 -24.76 -6.77
N SER A 190 2.55 -24.63 -8.01
CA SER A 190 2.89 -23.49 -8.87
C SER A 190 2.44 -22.17 -8.30
N ILE A 191 1.19 -22.06 -7.84
CA ILE A 191 0.70 -20.80 -7.25
C ILE A 191 1.41 -20.45 -5.92
N CYS A 192 1.69 -21.43 -5.07
CA CYS A 192 2.48 -21.24 -3.86
C CYS A 192 3.91 -20.78 -4.18
N THR A 193 4.57 -21.45 -5.14
CA THR A 193 5.94 -21.12 -5.57
C THR A 193 6.01 -19.75 -6.23
N VAL A 194 5.08 -19.41 -7.12
CA VAL A 194 5.01 -18.10 -7.78
C VAL A 194 4.79 -16.99 -6.74
N THR A 195 3.88 -17.21 -5.79
CA THR A 195 3.64 -16.25 -4.70
C THR A 195 4.89 -16.06 -3.84
N GLY A 196 5.53 -17.14 -3.40
CA GLY A 196 6.77 -17.10 -2.64
C GLY A 196 7.92 -16.43 -3.40
N ALA A 197 8.10 -16.77 -4.68
CA ALA A 197 9.10 -16.14 -5.54
C ALA A 197 8.85 -14.64 -5.75
N ALA A 198 7.58 -14.25 -5.97
CA ALA A 198 7.20 -12.84 -6.09
C ALA A 198 7.50 -12.06 -4.80
N LEU A 199 7.15 -12.61 -3.64
CA LEU A 199 7.50 -12.03 -2.34
C LEU A 199 9.01 -11.86 -2.18
N LEU A 200 9.77 -12.93 -2.41
CA LEU A 200 11.23 -12.90 -2.29
C LEU A 200 11.84 -11.85 -3.23
N TYR A 201 11.40 -11.82 -4.47
CA TYR A 201 11.94 -10.91 -5.47
C TYR A 201 11.59 -9.44 -5.15
N PHE A 202 10.30 -9.13 -5.00
CA PHE A 202 9.87 -7.72 -4.87
C PHE A 202 10.10 -7.13 -3.48
N ARG A 203 10.15 -7.96 -2.42
CA ARG A 203 10.37 -7.47 -1.04
C ARG A 203 11.82 -7.48 -0.60
N PHE A 204 12.68 -8.28 -1.27
CA PHE A 204 14.08 -8.41 -0.88
C PHE A 204 15.05 -8.16 -2.05
N VAL A 205 14.94 -8.93 -3.14
CA VAL A 205 15.94 -8.85 -4.23
C VAL A 205 15.92 -7.48 -4.90
N GLN A 206 14.75 -7.01 -5.30
CA GLN A 206 14.61 -5.72 -5.97
C GLN A 206 15.07 -4.52 -5.12
N PRO A 207 14.65 -4.36 -3.83
CA PRO A 207 15.15 -3.29 -2.98
C PRO A 207 16.65 -3.36 -2.71
N LEU A 208 17.21 -4.56 -2.52
CA LEU A 208 18.67 -4.73 -2.36
C LEU A 208 19.42 -4.34 -3.63
N ALA A 209 18.94 -4.76 -4.79
CA ALA A 209 19.51 -4.38 -6.08
C ALA A 209 19.42 -2.87 -6.34
N ALA A 210 18.28 -2.23 -6.00
CA ALA A 210 18.12 -0.79 -6.09
C ALA A 210 19.11 -0.06 -5.15
N THR A 211 19.21 -0.50 -3.90
CA THR A 211 20.11 0.09 -2.91
C THR A 211 21.58 -0.01 -3.34
N SER A 212 22.01 -1.18 -3.83
CA SER A 212 23.39 -1.39 -4.30
C SER A 212 23.70 -0.64 -5.60
N ARG A 213 22.72 -0.44 -6.46
CA ARG A 213 22.84 0.33 -7.72
C ARG A 213 22.95 1.82 -7.45
N HIS A 214 22.02 2.36 -6.66
CA HIS A 214 21.91 3.81 -6.48
C HIS A 214 22.85 4.34 -5.40
N ARG A 215 23.31 3.53 -4.45
CA ARG A 215 24.28 3.88 -3.39
C ARG A 215 24.00 5.22 -2.72
N LEU A 216 22.72 5.43 -2.38
CA LEU A 216 22.28 6.70 -1.82
C LEU A 216 22.92 6.97 -0.46
N THR A 217 23.35 8.20 -0.26
CA THR A 217 23.87 8.72 1.01
C THR A 217 23.27 10.09 1.30
N VAL A 218 22.97 10.37 2.56
CA VAL A 218 22.55 11.70 3.00
C VAL A 218 23.71 12.66 2.79
N SER A 219 23.49 13.71 2.01
CA SER A 219 24.50 14.78 1.80
C SER A 219 24.27 15.97 2.71
N ARG A 220 23.00 16.35 2.94
CA ARG A 220 22.63 17.52 3.74
C ARG A 220 21.29 17.31 4.44
N VAL A 221 21.17 17.86 5.66
CA VAL A 221 19.90 17.99 6.37
C VAL A 221 19.74 19.45 6.77
N GLU A 222 18.70 20.10 6.30
CA GLU A 222 18.45 21.51 6.52
C GLU A 222 17.07 21.73 7.13
N ARG A 223 16.99 22.52 8.20
CA ARG A 223 15.70 22.92 8.78
C ARG A 223 15.15 24.10 8.00
N ILE A 224 13.97 23.94 7.40
CA ILE A 224 13.29 24.96 6.61
C ILE A 224 12.14 25.65 7.34
N ALA A 225 11.60 24.99 8.39
CA ALA A 225 10.56 25.54 9.26
C ALA A 225 10.57 24.81 10.62
N PRO A 226 9.86 25.29 11.64
CA PRO A 226 9.71 24.58 12.90
C PRO A 226 9.15 23.16 12.67
N GLY A 227 9.95 22.15 13.03
CA GLY A 227 9.58 20.73 12.84
C GLY A 227 9.58 20.23 11.39
N VAL A 228 10.15 20.98 10.44
CA VAL A 228 10.25 20.56 9.03
C VAL A 228 11.69 20.64 8.54
N VAL A 229 12.15 19.56 7.91
CA VAL A 229 13.51 19.44 7.36
C VAL A 229 13.51 19.00 5.91
N ASN A 230 14.43 19.56 5.13
CA ASN A 230 14.85 19.02 3.86
C ASN A 230 15.98 18.01 4.10
N ILE A 231 15.90 16.86 3.46
CA ILE A 231 16.95 15.85 3.47
C ILE A 231 17.38 15.66 2.02
N GLU A 232 18.59 16.06 1.71
CA GLU A 232 19.23 15.86 0.42
C GLU A 232 20.07 14.58 0.47
N MET A 233 19.98 13.83 -0.61
CA MET A 233 20.69 12.56 -0.77
C MET A 233 21.40 12.55 -2.13
N THR A 234 22.64 12.17 -2.15
CA THR A 234 23.41 11.95 -3.38
C THR A 234 23.45 10.46 -3.69
N GLY A 235 23.50 10.15 -4.98
CA GLY A 235 23.57 8.77 -5.44
C GLY A 235 23.91 8.63 -6.91
N LEU A 236 23.94 7.39 -7.39
CA LEU A 236 24.30 7.04 -8.76
C LEU A 236 23.06 6.63 -9.57
N GLN A 237 23.10 6.83 -10.89
CA GLN A 237 22.07 6.41 -11.83
C GLN A 237 20.65 6.84 -11.43
N LEU A 238 20.48 8.04 -10.89
CA LEU A 238 19.21 8.52 -10.36
C LEU A 238 18.11 8.62 -11.42
N HIS A 239 18.46 8.78 -12.69
CA HIS A 239 17.53 8.75 -13.84
C HIS A 239 16.73 7.43 -13.90
N ARG A 240 17.26 6.31 -13.38
CA ARG A 240 16.56 5.02 -13.31
C ARG A 240 15.64 4.89 -12.08
N LEU A 241 15.90 5.69 -11.05
CA LEU A 241 15.07 5.71 -9.83
C LEU A 241 13.86 6.63 -10.04
N THR A 242 14.04 7.67 -10.82
CA THR A 242 13.05 8.72 -11.02
C THR A 242 12.10 8.35 -12.14
N GLY A 243 10.94 7.99 -11.80
CA GLY A 243 9.81 8.02 -12.70
C GLY A 243 8.86 9.10 -12.23
N ASN A 244 8.68 10.16 -12.96
CA ASN A 244 7.66 11.19 -12.80
C ASN A 244 7.47 11.74 -11.37
N GLY A 245 7.64 13.03 -11.16
CA GLY A 245 7.40 13.69 -9.88
C GLY A 245 6.03 13.33 -9.28
N GLY A 246 5.93 13.39 -7.96
CA GLY A 246 4.71 13.10 -7.22
C GLY A 246 4.62 11.70 -6.62
N ARG A 247 5.37 10.72 -7.12
CA ARG A 247 5.41 9.37 -6.55
C ARG A 247 6.18 9.32 -5.24
N PHE A 248 5.83 8.36 -4.38
CA PHE A 248 6.54 8.12 -3.14
C PHE A 248 7.49 6.93 -3.23
N PHE A 249 8.47 6.95 -2.34
CA PHE A 249 9.43 5.88 -2.12
C PHE A 249 9.38 5.47 -0.65
N VAL A 250 9.83 4.27 -0.36
CA VAL A 250 10.05 3.81 1.01
C VAL A 250 11.54 3.90 1.30
N TRP A 251 11.89 4.76 2.23
CA TRP A 251 13.26 5.06 2.63
C TRP A 251 13.62 4.35 3.92
N ARG A 252 14.83 3.83 4.00
CA ARG A 252 15.44 3.31 5.24
C ARG A 252 16.80 3.94 5.42
N PHE A 253 16.95 4.71 6.46
CA PHE A 253 18.21 5.35 6.80
C PHE A 253 19.03 4.39 7.66
N LEU A 254 20.19 3.94 7.18
CA LEU A 254 21.01 2.90 7.81
C LEU A 254 21.87 3.50 8.94
N GLY A 255 21.27 4.31 9.79
CA GLY A 255 21.84 4.88 11.00
C GLY A 255 21.40 4.14 12.27
N ARG A 256 22.10 4.41 13.40
CA ARG A 256 21.75 3.82 14.70
C ARG A 256 20.30 4.12 15.07
N GLY A 257 19.52 3.07 15.37
CA GLY A 257 18.11 3.17 15.77
C GLY A 257 17.12 3.46 14.64
N LEU A 258 17.58 3.63 13.38
CA LEU A 258 16.72 3.95 12.23
C LEU A 258 16.70 2.86 11.16
N TRP A 259 17.68 1.96 11.12
CA TRP A 259 17.88 1.00 10.02
C TRP A 259 16.70 0.04 9.79
N TRP A 260 15.87 -0.19 10.78
CA TRP A 260 14.70 -1.10 10.74
C TRP A 260 13.38 -0.35 10.51
N HIS A 261 13.38 1.00 10.63
CA HIS A 261 12.21 1.82 10.31
C HIS A 261 12.16 2.13 8.81
N SER A 262 10.99 1.92 8.23
CA SER A 262 10.70 2.32 6.86
C SER A 262 9.87 3.60 6.86
N HIS A 263 10.26 4.54 5.99
CA HIS A 263 9.63 5.85 5.91
C HIS A 263 9.12 6.09 4.50
N PRO A 264 7.80 6.12 4.27
CA PRO A 264 7.23 6.46 2.98
C PRO A 264 7.23 7.99 2.81
N PHE A 265 8.04 8.49 1.89
CA PHE A 265 8.05 9.91 1.52
C PHE A 265 8.16 10.09 0.02
N SER A 266 7.42 11.07 -0.50
CA SER A 266 7.54 11.54 -1.87
C SER A 266 8.76 12.45 -2.03
N LEU A 267 9.32 12.49 -3.24
CA LEU A 267 10.30 13.49 -3.58
C LEU A 267 9.69 14.89 -3.48
N SER A 268 10.45 15.86 -2.99
CA SER A 268 10.04 17.26 -2.90
C SER A 268 10.66 18.15 -3.98
N ALA A 269 11.46 17.56 -4.86
CA ALA A 269 12.05 18.22 -6.02
C ALA A 269 12.28 17.20 -7.13
N GLU A 270 12.38 17.71 -8.36
CA GLU A 270 12.90 16.91 -9.46
C GLU A 270 14.34 16.49 -9.16
N PRO A 271 14.70 15.22 -9.40
CA PRO A 271 16.06 14.78 -9.24
C PRO A 271 17.02 15.51 -10.18
N LEU A 272 18.05 16.08 -9.59
CA LEU A 272 19.10 16.71 -10.35
C LEU A 272 20.15 15.67 -10.73
N ALA A 273 20.23 15.33 -12.03
CA ALA A 273 21.32 14.54 -12.56
C ALA A 273 22.54 15.46 -12.78
N ALA A 274 23.66 15.12 -12.17
CA ALA A 274 24.89 15.87 -12.31
C ALA A 274 26.05 14.92 -12.65
N GLY A 275 26.73 15.18 -13.77
CA GLY A 275 27.95 14.49 -14.14
C GLY A 275 27.79 13.27 -15.06
N PRO A 276 28.89 12.85 -15.70
CA PRO A 276 28.93 11.76 -16.68
C PRO A 276 28.60 10.39 -16.10
N ASP A 277 28.79 10.19 -14.79
CA ASP A 277 28.53 8.92 -14.10
C ASP A 277 27.05 8.76 -13.70
N GLY A 278 26.16 9.69 -14.09
CA GLY A 278 24.75 9.70 -13.65
C GLY A 278 24.61 9.93 -12.15
N ALA A 279 25.63 10.48 -11.50
CA ALA A 279 25.56 10.98 -10.14
C ALA A 279 24.53 12.12 -10.07
N GLY A 280 23.85 12.27 -8.95
CA GLY A 280 22.85 13.30 -8.81
C GLY A 280 22.36 13.47 -7.38
N THR A 281 21.39 14.34 -7.22
CA THR A 281 20.79 14.66 -5.91
C THR A 281 19.30 14.41 -5.92
N LEU A 282 18.80 13.81 -4.86
CA LEU A 282 17.39 13.64 -4.53
C LEU A 282 17.07 14.46 -3.28
N ARG A 283 15.86 14.96 -3.18
CA ARG A 283 15.39 15.66 -1.99
C ARG A 283 14.03 15.15 -1.53
N ILE A 284 13.91 14.95 -0.22
CA ILE A 284 12.64 14.76 0.48
C ILE A 284 12.49 15.86 1.52
N THR A 285 11.25 16.26 1.77
CA THR A 285 10.92 17.22 2.83
C THR A 285 10.03 16.54 3.85
N VAL A 286 10.47 16.52 5.10
CA VAL A 286 9.86 15.73 6.16
C VAL A 286 9.36 16.66 7.27
N ARG A 287 8.05 16.53 7.61
CA ARG A 287 7.46 17.16 8.80
C ARG A 287 7.52 16.17 9.96
N ASN A 288 7.90 16.66 11.12
CA ASN A 288 7.87 15.89 12.37
C ASN A 288 6.41 15.66 12.81
N LEU A 289 5.96 14.42 12.68
CA LEU A 289 4.63 13.96 13.10
C LEU A 289 4.68 12.93 14.23
N GLY A 290 5.88 12.59 14.72
CA GLY A 290 6.05 11.59 15.77
C GLY A 290 7.52 11.14 15.92
N ARG A 291 7.75 10.14 16.78
CA ARG A 291 9.11 9.68 17.15
C ARG A 291 9.99 9.34 15.95
N GLY A 292 9.46 8.62 14.96
CA GLY A 292 10.21 8.20 13.78
C GLY A 292 10.67 9.39 12.92
N SER A 293 9.76 10.30 12.57
CA SER A 293 10.09 11.48 11.77
C SER A 293 10.95 12.51 12.52
N ALA A 294 10.82 12.61 13.85
CA ALA A 294 11.67 13.48 14.68
C ALA A 294 13.16 13.08 14.63
N GLN A 295 13.46 11.77 14.50
CA GLN A 295 14.83 11.28 14.43
C GLN A 295 15.48 11.64 13.09
N LEU A 296 14.72 11.80 12.02
CA LEU A 296 15.22 12.15 10.70
C LEU A 296 15.87 13.55 10.66
N ALA A 297 15.42 14.46 11.50
CA ALA A 297 16.06 15.78 11.64
C ALA A 297 17.48 15.74 12.25
N ARG A 298 17.89 14.58 12.78
CA ARG A 298 19.21 14.36 13.39
C ARG A 298 20.13 13.50 12.54
N LEU A 299 19.74 13.17 11.32
CA LEU A 299 20.58 12.41 10.38
C LEU A 299 21.88 13.16 10.13
N ARG A 300 22.96 12.38 10.01
CA ARG A 300 24.29 12.93 9.71
C ARG A 300 24.60 12.74 8.23
N PRO A 301 25.27 13.69 7.58
CA PRO A 301 25.85 13.48 6.27
C PRO A 301 26.69 12.19 6.23
N GLY A 302 26.66 11.47 5.11
CA GLY A 302 27.29 10.15 4.96
C GLY A 302 26.42 8.97 5.42
N THR A 303 25.24 9.20 6.04
CA THR A 303 24.32 8.09 6.37
C THR A 303 23.86 7.41 5.09
N LYS A 304 24.09 6.10 4.97
CA LYS A 304 23.62 5.29 3.83
C LYS A 304 22.09 5.16 3.85
N VAL A 305 21.48 5.12 2.68
CA VAL A 305 20.04 5.06 2.52
C VAL A 305 19.67 3.90 1.60
N ALA A 306 18.80 3.01 2.08
CA ALA A 306 18.16 2.01 1.25
C ALA A 306 16.83 2.58 0.72
N VAL A 307 16.49 2.22 -0.52
CA VAL A 307 15.33 2.76 -1.23
C VAL A 307 14.52 1.65 -1.90
N GLU A 308 13.21 1.78 -1.79
CA GLU A 308 12.24 0.96 -2.51
C GLU A 308 11.27 1.88 -3.27
N GLY A 309 10.85 1.50 -4.45
CA GLY A 309 9.90 2.28 -5.26
C GLY A 309 10.43 2.56 -6.67
N PRO A 310 9.78 3.48 -7.40
CA PRO A 310 8.68 4.39 -7.00
C PRO A 310 7.32 3.69 -6.90
N TYR A 311 6.49 4.13 -5.97
CA TYR A 311 5.13 3.65 -5.72
C TYR A 311 4.09 4.76 -5.92
N GLY A 312 2.80 4.36 -5.96
CA GLY A 312 1.68 5.27 -6.10
C GLY A 312 1.33 5.59 -7.56
N LEU A 313 0.13 6.17 -7.73
CA LEU A 313 -0.39 6.60 -9.03
C LEU A 313 -0.32 8.12 -9.22
N PHE A 314 0.15 8.84 -8.20
CA PHE A 314 0.22 10.29 -8.17
C PHE A 314 1.40 10.80 -9.00
N GLY A 315 1.18 11.01 -10.30
CA GLY A 315 2.25 11.42 -11.22
C GLY A 315 1.73 11.79 -12.61
N THR A 316 2.63 12.28 -13.47
CA THR A 316 2.31 12.72 -14.84
C THR A 316 1.63 11.64 -15.68
N ALA A 317 1.94 10.37 -15.44
CA ALA A 317 1.34 9.25 -16.17
C ALA A 317 -0.17 9.04 -15.85
N ALA A 318 -0.68 9.65 -14.79
CA ALA A 318 -2.10 9.62 -14.44
C ALA A 318 -2.93 10.67 -15.18
N ARG A 319 -2.27 11.62 -15.85
CA ARG A 319 -2.97 12.70 -16.55
C ARG A 319 -3.80 12.22 -17.72
N SER A 320 -4.95 12.85 -17.84
CA SER A 320 -5.91 12.67 -18.94
C SER A 320 -6.26 13.98 -19.65
N ARG A 321 -5.79 15.12 -19.12
CA ARG A 321 -6.08 16.48 -19.58
C ARG A 321 -4.81 17.32 -19.72
N ASP A 322 -4.88 18.36 -20.56
CA ASP A 322 -3.78 19.31 -20.76
C ASP A 322 -3.67 20.31 -19.60
N LYS A 323 -4.81 20.70 -19.01
CA LYS A 323 -4.84 21.59 -17.85
C LYS A 323 -4.66 20.82 -16.55
N VAL A 324 -4.01 21.48 -15.58
CA VAL A 324 -3.64 20.86 -14.29
C VAL A 324 -3.96 21.80 -13.13
N VAL A 325 -4.62 21.28 -12.10
CA VAL A 325 -4.87 21.97 -10.83
C VAL A 325 -4.20 21.20 -9.70
N LEU A 326 -3.24 21.81 -9.02
CA LEU A 326 -2.48 21.23 -7.92
C LEU A 326 -2.93 21.87 -6.60
N ILE A 327 -3.48 21.09 -5.67
CA ILE A 327 -4.04 21.59 -4.41
C ILE A 327 -3.35 20.89 -3.25
N GLY A 328 -2.55 21.64 -2.48
CA GLY A 328 -1.76 21.12 -1.38
C GLY A 328 -2.06 21.78 -0.03
N ALA A 329 -2.04 20.99 1.04
CA ALA A 329 -2.13 21.50 2.41
C ALA A 329 -0.94 21.03 3.26
N GLY A 330 -0.27 22.00 3.90
CA GLY A 330 0.89 21.73 4.74
C GLY A 330 1.97 20.96 4.00
N ILE A 331 2.44 19.84 4.57
CA ILE A 331 3.50 19.01 3.94
C ILE A 331 3.05 18.31 2.65
N GLY A 332 1.75 18.25 2.35
CA GLY A 332 1.22 17.74 1.09
C GLY A 332 1.67 18.50 -0.14
N ILE A 333 2.32 19.63 0.01
CA ILE A 333 2.92 20.37 -1.09
C ILE A 333 4.13 19.67 -1.71
N THR A 334 4.80 18.79 -0.98
CA THR A 334 6.05 18.16 -1.43
C THR A 334 5.92 17.39 -2.74
N PRO A 335 4.99 16.43 -2.91
CA PRO A 335 4.81 15.75 -4.19
C PRO A 335 4.30 16.69 -5.29
N LEU A 336 3.50 17.68 -4.93
CA LEU A 336 2.95 18.64 -5.90
C LEU A 336 4.06 19.54 -6.48
N ARG A 337 5.01 19.95 -5.65
CA ARG A 337 6.17 20.72 -6.12
C ARG A 337 7.01 19.92 -7.12
N ALA A 338 7.33 18.67 -6.77
CA ALA A 338 8.07 17.79 -7.69
C ALA A 338 7.28 17.51 -8.97
N LEU A 339 5.97 17.31 -8.85
CA LEU A 339 5.07 17.12 -9.99
C LEU A 339 5.01 18.38 -10.86
N LEU A 340 4.97 19.58 -10.26
CA LEU A 340 4.99 20.84 -10.96
C LEU A 340 6.26 21.02 -11.80
N GLU A 341 7.42 20.56 -11.33
CA GLU A 341 8.67 20.62 -12.09
C GLU A 341 8.68 19.68 -13.30
N THR A 342 8.15 18.47 -13.15
CA THR A 342 8.25 17.38 -14.13
C THR A 342 7.10 17.30 -15.11
N THR A 343 5.96 17.92 -14.82
CA THR A 343 4.75 17.82 -15.65
C THR A 343 4.81 18.76 -16.83
N PRO A 344 4.66 18.31 -18.09
CA PRO A 344 4.52 19.20 -19.23
C PRO A 344 3.12 19.84 -19.24
N PHE A 345 3.04 21.15 -19.42
CA PHE A 345 1.81 21.92 -19.67
C PHE A 345 2.15 23.23 -20.37
N ALA A 346 1.18 23.85 -21.08
CA ALA A 346 1.37 25.14 -21.70
C ALA A 346 1.28 26.28 -20.67
N HIS A 347 1.83 27.43 -21.02
CA HIS A 347 1.75 28.63 -20.19
C HIS A 347 0.27 29.00 -19.91
N GLY A 348 -0.08 29.17 -18.63
CA GLY A 348 -1.44 29.47 -18.19
C GLY A 348 -2.34 28.25 -17.93
N ASP A 349 -1.95 27.04 -18.32
CA ASP A 349 -2.75 25.81 -18.16
C ASP A 349 -2.60 25.13 -16.80
N ALA A 350 -1.78 25.68 -15.91
CA ALA A 350 -1.61 25.14 -14.57
C ALA A 350 -2.00 26.14 -13.49
N THR A 351 -2.65 25.61 -12.42
CA THR A 351 -3.01 26.38 -11.23
C THR A 351 -2.53 25.64 -9.98
N VAL A 352 -1.89 26.33 -9.06
CA VAL A 352 -1.42 25.80 -7.78
C VAL A 352 -2.13 26.52 -6.64
N MET A 353 -2.64 25.79 -5.68
CA MET A 353 -3.26 26.30 -4.46
C MET A 353 -2.55 25.73 -3.25
N LEU A 354 -1.96 26.59 -2.44
CA LEU A 354 -1.33 26.24 -1.17
C LEU A 354 -2.23 26.60 -0.01
N ARG A 355 -2.57 25.64 0.83
CA ARG A 355 -3.39 25.81 2.01
C ARG A 355 -2.56 25.70 3.28
N GLY A 356 -2.57 26.76 4.10
CA GLY A 356 -1.97 26.79 5.43
C GLY A 356 -2.89 27.50 6.43
N SER A 357 -2.88 27.10 7.70
CA SER A 357 -3.57 27.85 8.77
C SER A 357 -2.82 29.14 9.11
N THR A 358 -1.51 29.13 8.90
CA THR A 358 -0.60 30.27 9.06
C THR A 358 0.37 30.31 7.88
N GLU A 359 1.05 31.43 7.68
CA GLU A 359 2.12 31.56 6.67
C GLU A 359 3.25 30.55 6.87
N GLN A 360 3.58 30.22 8.11
CA GLN A 360 4.63 29.25 8.45
C GLN A 360 4.32 27.82 8.00
N GLU A 361 3.06 27.52 7.70
CA GLU A 361 2.63 26.21 7.14
C GLU A 361 2.67 26.16 5.62
N LEU A 362 3.01 27.25 4.93
CA LEU A 362 3.22 27.29 3.49
C LEU A 362 4.65 26.85 3.15
N TYR A 363 4.96 25.60 3.40
CA TYR A 363 6.30 25.05 3.14
C TYR A 363 6.67 25.15 1.65
N LEU A 364 7.93 25.41 1.37
CA LEU A 364 8.49 25.53 0.01
C LEU A 364 7.83 26.63 -0.85
N SER A 365 7.18 27.62 -0.21
CA SER A 365 6.42 28.68 -0.90
C SER A 365 7.29 29.49 -1.86
N ASP A 366 8.50 29.89 -1.43
CA ASP A 366 9.40 30.72 -2.26
C ASP A 366 9.87 29.97 -3.49
N GLU A 367 10.20 28.68 -3.32
CA GLU A 367 10.59 27.83 -4.46
C GLU A 367 9.43 27.64 -5.44
N LEU A 368 8.21 27.44 -4.92
CA LEU A 368 7.02 27.33 -5.75
C LEU A 368 6.71 28.63 -6.50
N LEU A 369 6.85 29.75 -5.83
CA LEU A 369 6.67 31.07 -6.47
C LEU A 369 7.62 31.24 -7.65
N GLU A 370 8.88 30.86 -7.50
CA GLU A 370 9.88 30.93 -8.53
C GLU A 370 9.56 29.99 -9.72
N ILE A 371 9.18 28.73 -9.41
CA ILE A 371 8.77 27.76 -10.43
C ILE A 371 7.53 28.26 -11.18
N CYS A 372 6.53 28.78 -10.45
CA CYS A 372 5.29 29.29 -11.03
C CYS A 372 5.52 30.49 -11.95
N ARG A 373 6.37 31.44 -11.52
CA ARG A 373 6.74 32.57 -12.39
C ARG A 373 7.42 32.13 -13.67
N ARG A 374 8.41 31.26 -13.56
CA ARG A 374 9.18 30.77 -14.69
C ARG A 374 8.34 29.97 -15.69
N ARG A 375 7.32 29.24 -15.19
CA ARG A 375 6.47 28.35 -15.99
C ARG A 375 5.10 28.93 -16.35
N GLY A 376 4.78 30.18 -15.94
CA GLY A 376 3.49 30.82 -16.19
C GLY A 376 2.32 30.15 -15.51
N VAL A 377 2.50 29.75 -14.25
CA VAL A 377 1.50 29.05 -13.43
C VAL A 377 0.82 30.02 -12.50
N ARG A 378 -0.48 29.93 -12.36
CA ARG A 378 -1.25 30.70 -11.35
C ARG A 378 -1.03 30.10 -9.98
N LEU A 379 -0.56 30.89 -9.00
CA LEU A 379 -0.33 30.47 -7.62
C LEU A 379 -1.24 31.22 -6.66
N PHE A 380 -1.96 30.51 -5.83
CA PHE A 380 -2.81 31.05 -4.77
C PHE A 380 -2.35 30.57 -3.39
N HIS A 381 -2.11 31.50 -2.49
CA HIS A 381 -1.86 31.24 -1.08
C HIS A 381 -3.17 31.39 -0.30
N LEU A 382 -3.69 30.28 0.23
CA LEU A 382 -4.95 30.20 0.97
C LEU A 382 -4.63 30.10 2.45
N ILE A 383 -4.45 31.26 3.13
CA ILE A 383 -3.98 31.36 4.50
C ILE A 383 -5.14 31.68 5.44
N GLY A 384 -5.11 31.14 6.63
CA GLY A 384 -6.06 31.48 7.70
C GLY A 384 -6.75 30.25 8.30
N PRO A 385 -7.49 30.43 9.41
CA PRO A 385 -8.21 29.35 10.06
C PRO A 385 -9.31 28.80 9.15
N ARG A 386 -9.60 27.52 9.30
CA ARG A 386 -10.73 26.87 8.58
C ARG A 386 -12.06 27.46 9.08
N ALA A 387 -13.05 27.55 8.17
CA ALA A 387 -14.43 27.88 8.51
C ALA A 387 -15.03 26.79 9.42
N ARG A 388 -15.19 27.08 10.73
CA ARG A 388 -15.70 26.11 11.71
C ARG A 388 -17.21 25.88 11.58
N TRP A 389 -17.94 26.84 11.02
CA TRP A 389 -19.40 26.77 10.77
C TRP A 389 -19.76 25.94 9.54
N ASP A 390 -18.80 25.72 8.65
CA ASP A 390 -18.97 24.86 7.49
C ASP A 390 -17.98 23.68 7.56
N SER A 391 -18.49 22.53 7.98
CA SER A 391 -17.68 21.31 8.12
C SER A 391 -17.22 20.75 6.77
N ARG A 392 -17.84 21.16 5.65
CA ARG A 392 -17.52 20.73 4.30
C ARG A 392 -16.50 21.62 3.60
N SER A 393 -16.30 22.86 4.09
CA SER A 393 -15.32 23.75 3.49
C SER A 393 -13.89 23.34 3.83
N TRP A 394 -13.00 23.47 2.86
CA TRP A 394 -11.56 23.28 2.96
C TRP A 394 -10.80 24.62 2.91
N LEU A 395 -11.49 25.70 2.51
CA LEU A 395 -10.96 27.05 2.36
C LEU A 395 -10.74 27.77 3.70
N PRO A 396 -9.95 28.87 3.73
CA PRO A 396 -9.91 29.79 4.84
C PRO A 396 -11.28 30.41 5.14
N ALA A 397 -11.56 30.70 6.40
CA ALA A 397 -12.82 31.27 6.84
C ALA A 397 -13.21 32.55 6.09
N ASP A 398 -12.23 33.42 5.81
CA ASP A 398 -12.46 34.68 5.13
C ASP A 398 -12.80 34.49 3.65
N ALA A 399 -12.16 33.53 2.97
CA ALA A 399 -12.51 33.16 1.60
C ALA A 399 -13.98 32.65 1.50
N VAL A 400 -14.39 31.82 2.47
CA VAL A 400 -15.77 31.31 2.54
C VAL A 400 -16.77 32.46 2.77
N ARG A 401 -16.48 33.39 3.68
CA ARG A 401 -17.32 34.57 3.92
C ARG A 401 -17.48 35.45 2.68
N SER A 402 -16.41 35.56 1.90
CA SER A 402 -16.40 36.31 0.64
C SER A 402 -17.03 35.56 -0.55
N GLY A 403 -17.59 34.37 -0.30
CA GLY A 403 -18.26 33.57 -1.35
C GLY A 403 -17.33 32.85 -2.30
N TYR A 404 -16.01 32.78 -1.99
CA TYR A 404 -15.08 32.03 -2.82
C TYR A 404 -15.29 30.52 -2.70
N ASN A 405 -15.13 29.83 -3.81
CA ASN A 405 -15.14 28.38 -3.93
C ASN A 405 -14.03 27.92 -4.88
N LEU A 406 -13.89 26.63 -5.08
CA LEU A 406 -12.85 26.07 -5.95
C LEU A 406 -12.95 26.58 -7.39
N ALA A 407 -14.16 26.73 -7.95
CA ALA A 407 -14.36 27.24 -9.31
C ALA A 407 -13.93 28.70 -9.47
N ALA A 408 -13.97 29.50 -8.40
CA ALA A 408 -13.48 30.88 -8.43
C ALA A 408 -11.95 30.93 -8.62
N TYR A 409 -11.22 29.98 -8.07
CA TYR A 409 -9.75 29.86 -8.22
C TYR A 409 -9.34 29.10 -9.48
N ALA A 410 -10.12 28.10 -9.87
CA ALA A 410 -9.89 27.26 -11.04
C ALA A 410 -11.19 27.11 -11.87
N PRO A 411 -11.58 28.13 -12.67
CA PRO A 411 -12.81 28.10 -13.44
C PRO A 411 -12.84 26.95 -14.46
N ASP A 412 -11.69 26.52 -14.93
CA ASP A 412 -11.51 25.46 -15.93
C ASP A 412 -11.39 24.05 -15.30
N ILE A 413 -11.78 23.87 -14.05
CA ILE A 413 -11.53 22.62 -13.29
C ILE A 413 -12.19 21.38 -13.93
N ALA A 414 -13.31 21.55 -14.64
CA ALA A 414 -13.97 20.46 -15.36
C ALA A 414 -13.12 19.88 -16.50
N ASP A 415 -12.20 20.70 -17.05
CA ASP A 415 -11.29 20.34 -18.14
C ASP A 415 -9.85 20.06 -17.67
N ALA A 416 -9.62 20.00 -16.36
CA ALA A 416 -8.32 19.83 -15.76
C ALA A 416 -8.17 18.49 -15.02
N ASP A 417 -6.94 17.97 -14.95
CA ASP A 417 -6.58 16.97 -13.95
C ASP A 417 -6.31 17.66 -12.61
N VAL A 418 -6.93 17.18 -11.54
CA VAL A 418 -6.85 17.76 -10.21
C VAL A 418 -6.03 16.87 -9.29
N PHE A 419 -4.85 17.34 -8.88
CA PHE A 419 -3.95 16.63 -7.98
C PHE A 419 -4.08 17.20 -6.56
N ILE A 420 -4.46 16.37 -5.61
CA ILE A 420 -4.79 16.78 -4.23
C ILE A 420 -3.90 16.04 -3.26
N CYS A 421 -3.19 16.77 -2.39
CA CYS A 421 -2.38 16.17 -1.35
C CYS A 421 -2.43 16.96 -0.04
N GLY A 422 -2.80 16.28 1.06
CA GLY A 422 -2.96 16.88 2.38
C GLY A 422 -3.70 15.95 3.35
N PRO A 423 -4.11 16.44 4.53
CA PRO A 423 -4.84 15.64 5.53
C PRO A 423 -6.12 15.05 4.97
N SER A 424 -6.38 13.76 5.22
CA SER A 424 -7.45 12.99 4.55
C SER A 424 -8.83 13.62 4.63
N ARG A 425 -9.23 14.14 5.80
CA ARG A 425 -10.54 14.81 5.94
C ARG A 425 -10.63 16.09 5.10
N TRP A 426 -9.55 16.87 5.07
CA TRP A 426 -9.46 18.08 4.25
C TRP A 426 -9.51 17.73 2.75
N ALA A 427 -8.71 16.77 2.32
CA ALA A 427 -8.68 16.30 0.94
C ALA A 427 -10.04 15.77 0.48
N GLY A 428 -10.77 15.05 1.36
CA GLY A 428 -12.15 14.62 1.08
C GLY A 428 -13.09 15.77 0.74
N ASN A 429 -12.97 16.91 1.43
CA ASN A 429 -13.77 18.11 1.14
C ASN A 429 -13.37 18.73 -0.21
N VAL A 430 -12.07 18.81 -0.51
CA VAL A 430 -11.57 19.29 -1.82
C VAL A 430 -12.10 18.41 -2.95
N ILE A 431 -12.04 17.09 -2.79
CA ILE A 431 -12.55 16.12 -3.78
C ILE A 431 -14.06 16.30 -4.00
N ALA A 432 -14.83 16.47 -2.92
CA ALA A 432 -16.27 16.67 -3.02
C ALA A 432 -16.60 17.96 -3.79
N GLU A 433 -15.89 19.05 -3.49
CA GLU A 433 -16.08 20.32 -4.16
C GLU A 433 -15.62 20.29 -5.63
N ALA A 434 -14.48 19.62 -5.93
CA ALA A 434 -14.02 19.43 -7.30
C ALA A 434 -15.04 18.69 -8.17
N ARG A 435 -15.68 17.66 -7.61
CA ARG A 435 -16.78 16.95 -8.29
C ARG A 435 -17.99 17.85 -8.54
N THR A 436 -18.36 18.65 -7.55
CA THR A 436 -19.46 19.62 -7.69
C THR A 436 -19.15 20.68 -8.75
N ALA A 437 -17.88 21.04 -8.89
CA ALA A 437 -17.39 21.98 -9.91
C ALA A 437 -17.18 21.33 -11.30
N GLY A 438 -17.55 20.05 -11.47
CA GLY A 438 -17.56 19.36 -12.76
C GLY A 438 -16.37 18.45 -13.05
N ALA A 439 -15.40 18.31 -12.14
CA ALA A 439 -14.29 17.36 -12.32
C ALA A 439 -14.79 15.90 -12.21
N ARG A 440 -14.48 15.08 -13.21
CA ARG A 440 -14.84 13.66 -13.21
C ARG A 440 -13.95 12.84 -12.29
N PRO A 441 -14.41 11.70 -11.76
CA PRO A 441 -13.61 10.85 -10.86
C PRO A 441 -12.23 10.46 -11.40
N GLU A 442 -12.11 10.20 -12.70
CA GLU A 442 -10.88 9.85 -13.39
C GLU A 442 -9.86 11.00 -13.49
N GLN A 443 -10.33 12.25 -13.37
CA GLN A 443 -9.48 13.45 -13.37
C GLN A 443 -8.96 13.81 -11.97
N ILE A 444 -9.49 13.17 -10.91
CA ILE A 444 -9.13 13.50 -9.53
C ILE A 444 -8.11 12.50 -9.01
N HIS A 445 -6.91 12.98 -8.79
CA HIS A 445 -5.76 12.23 -8.29
C HIS A 445 -5.46 12.65 -6.85
N HIS A 446 -5.48 11.69 -5.92
CA HIS A 446 -5.28 11.96 -4.50
C HIS A 446 -4.20 11.06 -3.90
N GLU A 447 -3.23 11.64 -3.23
CA GLU A 447 -2.22 10.94 -2.44
C GLU A 447 -2.51 11.10 -0.95
N ARG A 448 -2.55 9.97 -0.23
CA ARG A 448 -2.80 9.93 1.22
C ARG A 448 -1.49 9.81 1.99
N PHE A 449 -1.36 10.58 3.07
CA PHE A 449 -0.22 10.48 4.00
C PHE A 449 -0.61 9.85 5.35
N ASP A 450 -1.67 9.09 5.40
CA ASP A 450 -2.14 8.40 6.60
C ASP A 450 -1.47 7.02 6.71
N TRP A 451 -0.23 7.01 7.20
CA TRP A 451 0.55 5.80 7.43
C TRP A 451 0.66 5.43 8.91
#